data_0a20c2cc5aef318a4d4d479ab20e3aa6
#
_entry.id   0a20c2cc5aef318a4d4d479ab20e3aa6
#
_cell.length_a   1.000
_cell.length_b   1.000
_cell.length_c   1.000
_cell.angle_alpha   90.00
_cell.angle_beta   90.00
_cell.angle_gamma   90.00
#
_symmetry.space_group_name_H-M   'P 1'
#
loop_
_entity.id
_entity.type
_entity.pdbx_description
1 polymer ?
#
loop_
_entity_poly.entity_id
_entity_poly.type
_entity_poly.pdbx_seq_one_letter_code
_entity_poly.pdbx_strand_id
1 'polypeptide(L)'
;RTEGITLRNMRLDSLQADEKILDILRSCGADVSVAPADASARGDMPGDLQNISVTATGRRLKAFEVDATHCPDLFPILAVLAAHCDGTSRIAGVGRLTQKESNRAETIYAEFRTLGARIDIRGDEMFVTGGPLHGGDVRSHNDHRIAMSLIVAGLFTPEPVRLDDVKCIDKSFPSFLDLLARQE
;
A
#
# COMPACT_ATOMS: atom_id res chain seq x y z
N ARG A 1 6.98 0.91 19.35
CA ARG A 1 6.07 0.23 18.39
C ARG A 1 4.73 0.92 18.51
N THR A 2 4.25 1.53 17.45
CA THR A 2 2.94 2.16 17.41
C THR A 2 1.87 1.08 17.60
N GLU A 3 0.95 1.29 18.54
CA GLU A 3 -0.19 0.37 18.75
C GLU A 3 -1.19 0.42 17.60
N GLY A 4 -1.10 1.44 16.74
CA GLY A 4 -1.93 1.63 15.57
C GLY A 4 -1.69 2.97 14.88
N ILE A 5 -2.34 3.19 13.74
CA ILE A 5 -2.29 4.43 12.96
C ILE A 5 -3.72 4.94 12.76
N THR A 6 -3.92 6.24 12.96
CA THR A 6 -5.19 6.89 12.67
C THR A 6 -5.02 7.94 11.58
N LEU A 7 -5.73 7.75 10.47
CA LEU A 7 -5.92 8.77 9.45
C LEU A 7 -7.13 9.61 9.82
N ARG A 8 -6.94 10.93 9.93
CA ARG A 8 -8.00 11.85 10.35
C ARG A 8 -8.60 12.59 9.17
N ASN A 9 -9.87 12.96 9.30
CA ASN A 9 -10.58 13.82 8.35
C ASN A 9 -10.62 13.24 6.93
N MET A 10 -10.80 11.93 6.83
CA MET A 10 -10.92 11.23 5.54
C MET A 10 -12.36 11.31 5.03
N ARG A 11 -12.52 11.46 3.73
CA ARG A 11 -13.82 11.34 3.07
C ARG A 11 -13.99 9.93 2.56
N LEU A 12 -15.04 9.23 3.01
CA LEU A 12 -15.40 7.88 2.55
C LEU A 12 -16.67 7.87 1.67
N ASP A 13 -17.20 9.04 1.36
CA ASP A 13 -18.29 9.25 0.41
C ASP A 13 -17.78 9.53 -1.02
N SER A 14 -16.49 9.34 -1.25
CA SER A 14 -15.87 9.55 -2.55
C SER A 14 -16.12 8.37 -3.48
N LEU A 15 -16.18 8.62 -4.79
CA LEU A 15 -16.27 7.57 -5.81
C LEU A 15 -14.90 6.94 -6.13
N GLN A 16 -13.90 7.13 -5.27
CA GLN A 16 -12.57 6.59 -5.51
C GLN A 16 -12.53 5.10 -5.21
N ALA A 17 -12.22 4.32 -6.23
CA ALA A 17 -12.13 2.86 -6.13
C ALA A 17 -11.03 2.38 -5.14
N ASP A 18 -10.10 3.26 -4.80
CA ASP A 18 -8.99 2.98 -3.87
C ASP A 18 -9.47 2.81 -2.40
N GLU A 19 -10.69 3.24 -2.05
CA GLU A 19 -11.31 2.94 -0.74
C GLU A 19 -11.44 1.44 -0.47
N LYS A 20 -11.41 0.63 -1.51
CA LYS A 20 -11.38 -0.84 -1.43
C LYS A 20 -10.26 -1.38 -0.54
N ILE A 21 -9.20 -0.60 -0.29
CA ILE A 21 -8.12 -0.96 0.63
C ILE A 21 -8.63 -1.29 2.04
N LEU A 22 -9.68 -0.61 2.51
CA LEU A 22 -10.25 -0.84 3.85
C LEU A 22 -10.86 -2.24 3.96
N ASP A 23 -11.58 -2.67 2.92
CA ASP A 23 -12.19 -4.00 2.90
C ASP A 23 -11.12 -5.10 2.75
N ILE A 24 -10.09 -4.84 1.96
CA ILE A 24 -8.95 -5.75 1.82
C ILE A 24 -8.23 -5.91 3.17
N LEU A 25 -7.94 -4.83 3.89
CA LEU A 25 -7.33 -4.88 5.22
C LEU A 25 -8.18 -5.68 6.20
N ARG A 26 -9.49 -5.46 6.23
CA ARG A 26 -10.42 -6.24 7.07
C ARG A 26 -10.40 -7.72 6.69
N SER A 27 -10.41 -8.05 5.40
CA SER A 27 -10.35 -9.43 4.91
C SER A 27 -9.06 -10.15 5.31
N CYS A 28 -7.95 -9.43 5.39
CA CYS A 28 -6.68 -9.95 5.89
C CYS A 28 -6.67 -10.17 7.41
N GLY A 29 -7.68 -9.68 8.13
CA GLY A 29 -7.76 -9.77 9.60
C GLY A 29 -7.12 -8.58 10.34
N ALA A 30 -6.89 -7.45 9.65
CA ALA A 30 -6.54 -6.21 10.31
C ALA A 30 -7.76 -5.65 11.07
N ASP A 31 -7.50 -5.03 12.21
CA ASP A 31 -8.53 -4.29 12.96
C ASP A 31 -8.64 -2.87 12.38
N VAL A 32 -9.72 -2.65 11.62
CA VAL A 32 -9.98 -1.39 10.93
C VAL A 32 -11.29 -0.80 11.43
N SER A 33 -11.22 0.26 12.20
CA SER A 33 -12.38 1.01 12.68
C SER A 33 -12.53 2.34 11.92
N VAL A 34 -13.78 2.76 11.75
CA VAL A 34 -14.16 4.03 11.14
C VAL A 34 -15.11 4.75 12.11
N ALA A 35 -14.79 5.97 12.43
CA ALA A 35 -15.58 6.80 13.33
C ALA A 35 -15.75 8.22 12.78
N PRO A 36 -16.88 8.91 13.06
CA PRO A 36 -17.04 10.30 12.67
C PRO A 36 -15.88 11.17 13.17
N ALA A 37 -15.40 12.10 12.35
CA ALA A 37 -14.42 13.09 12.81
C ALA A 37 -15.07 14.09 13.76
N ASP A 38 -14.27 14.64 14.68
CA ASP A 38 -14.75 15.65 15.63
C ASP A 38 -15.29 16.88 14.90
N ALA A 39 -16.45 17.39 15.35
CA ALA A 39 -17.08 18.54 14.75
C ALA A 39 -16.18 19.80 14.73
N SER A 40 -15.29 19.94 15.74
CA SER A 40 -14.32 21.01 15.82
C SER A 40 -13.19 20.92 14.78
N ALA A 41 -12.95 19.73 14.24
CA ALA A 41 -11.90 19.50 13.24
C ALA A 41 -12.40 19.68 11.79
N ARG A 42 -13.70 19.87 11.59
CA ARG A 42 -14.33 19.92 10.25
C ARG A 42 -13.96 21.16 9.46
N GLY A 43 -13.74 22.33 10.11
CA GLY A 43 -13.51 23.58 9.38
C GLY A 43 -14.63 23.82 8.36
N ASP A 44 -14.30 24.46 7.24
CA ASP A 44 -15.22 24.69 6.11
C ASP A 44 -15.24 23.52 5.08
N MET A 45 -14.73 22.34 5.45
CA MET A 45 -14.72 21.20 4.54
C MET A 45 -16.12 20.58 4.40
N PRO A 46 -16.68 20.50 3.18
CA PRO A 46 -17.99 19.91 2.95
C PRO A 46 -17.93 18.37 3.08
N GLY A 47 -19.00 17.76 3.57
CA GLY A 47 -19.18 16.32 3.65
C GLY A 47 -18.94 15.73 5.04
N ASP A 48 -19.25 14.45 5.19
CA ASP A 48 -19.04 13.70 6.42
C ASP A 48 -17.62 13.17 6.50
N LEU A 49 -16.79 13.85 7.32
CA LEU A 49 -15.41 13.43 7.56
C LEU A 49 -15.37 12.29 8.56
N GLN A 50 -14.49 11.34 8.30
CA GLN A 50 -14.29 10.15 9.12
C GLN A 50 -12.84 10.05 9.57
N ASN A 51 -12.61 9.44 10.73
CA ASN A 51 -11.31 8.99 11.19
C ASN A 51 -11.22 7.49 10.95
N ILE A 52 -10.16 7.05 10.28
CA ILE A 52 -9.88 5.64 10.01
C ILE A 52 -8.74 5.22 10.91
N SER A 53 -8.97 4.25 11.78
CA SER A 53 -7.92 3.70 12.64
C SER A 53 -7.63 2.26 12.26
N VAL A 54 -6.36 1.95 12.08
CA VAL A 54 -5.86 0.59 11.88
C VAL A 54 -5.00 0.24 13.10
N THR A 55 -5.45 -0.74 13.87
CA THR A 55 -4.81 -1.14 15.13
C THR A 55 -4.00 -2.43 14.93
N ALA A 56 -2.82 -2.49 15.55
CA ALA A 56 -2.02 -3.70 15.54
C ALA A 56 -2.67 -4.79 16.40
N THR A 57 -3.05 -5.90 15.79
CA THR A 57 -3.72 -7.01 16.46
C THR A 57 -2.75 -7.98 17.15
N GLY A 58 -1.44 -7.81 16.95
CA GLY A 58 -0.42 -8.78 17.38
C GLY A 58 -0.46 -10.12 16.62
N ARG A 59 -1.34 -10.25 15.63
CA ARG A 59 -1.48 -11.44 14.77
C ARG A 59 -0.92 -11.14 13.38
N ARG A 60 -0.42 -12.17 12.72
CA ARG A 60 -0.08 -12.05 11.29
C ARG A 60 -1.36 -11.94 10.46
N LEU A 61 -1.31 -11.11 9.45
CA LEU A 61 -2.41 -10.97 8.49
C LEU A 61 -2.49 -12.22 7.61
N LYS A 62 -3.68 -12.55 7.13
CA LYS A 62 -3.92 -13.67 6.22
C LYS A 62 -3.84 -13.21 4.77
N ALA A 63 -3.41 -14.11 3.90
CA ALA A 63 -3.49 -13.89 2.47
C ALA A 63 -4.93 -13.58 2.03
N PHE A 64 -5.05 -12.81 0.95
CA PHE A 64 -6.31 -12.31 0.42
C PHE A 64 -6.43 -12.55 -1.08
N GLU A 65 -7.65 -12.50 -1.57
CA GLU A 65 -7.96 -12.44 -2.99
C GLU A 65 -8.71 -11.14 -3.31
N VAL A 66 -8.31 -10.47 -4.38
CA VAL A 66 -8.96 -9.24 -4.82
C VAL A 66 -8.93 -9.09 -6.33
N ASP A 67 -10.01 -8.59 -6.89
CA ASP A 67 -10.04 -8.03 -8.23
C ASP A 67 -9.77 -6.52 -8.13
N ALA A 68 -8.58 -6.09 -8.58
CA ALA A 68 -8.11 -4.72 -8.60
C ALA A 68 -8.21 -4.06 -9.99
N THR A 69 -8.98 -4.64 -10.91
CA THR A 69 -9.20 -4.10 -12.26
C THR A 69 -9.66 -2.64 -12.24
N HIS A 70 -10.50 -2.28 -11.27
CA HIS A 70 -11.04 -0.93 -11.11
C HIS A 70 -10.26 -0.05 -10.13
N CYS A 71 -9.29 -0.60 -9.40
CA CYS A 71 -8.38 0.13 -8.50
C CYS A 71 -6.90 -0.24 -8.77
N PRO A 72 -6.41 -0.09 -10.02
CA PRO A 72 -5.07 -0.54 -10.41
C PRO A 72 -3.96 0.21 -9.66
N ASP A 73 -4.28 1.37 -9.10
CA ASP A 73 -3.33 2.18 -8.35
C ASP A 73 -3.00 1.59 -6.96
N LEU A 74 -3.80 0.65 -6.48
CA LEU A 74 -3.51 -0.10 -5.26
C LEU A 74 -2.48 -1.22 -5.47
N PHE A 75 -2.22 -1.70 -6.68
CA PHE A 75 -1.35 -2.86 -6.90
C PHE A 75 0.00 -2.78 -6.19
N PRO A 76 0.77 -1.67 -6.26
CA PRO A 76 2.07 -1.61 -5.61
C PRO A 76 1.99 -1.83 -4.09
N ILE A 77 1.05 -1.15 -3.42
CA ILE A 77 0.89 -1.31 -1.97
C ILE A 77 0.24 -2.64 -1.58
N LEU A 78 -0.60 -3.22 -2.42
CA LEU A 78 -1.15 -4.56 -2.22
C LEU A 78 -0.07 -5.64 -2.32
N ALA A 79 0.95 -5.45 -3.16
CA ALA A 79 2.10 -6.35 -3.21
C ALA A 79 2.91 -6.30 -1.90
N VAL A 80 3.08 -5.13 -1.29
CA VAL A 80 3.69 -4.99 0.06
C VAL A 80 2.84 -5.72 1.09
N LEU A 81 1.55 -5.44 1.15
CA LEU A 81 0.63 -6.08 2.10
C LEU A 81 0.68 -7.60 1.96
N ALA A 82 0.58 -8.10 0.74
CA ALA A 82 0.60 -9.54 0.44
C ALA A 82 1.91 -10.22 0.86
N ALA A 83 3.06 -9.54 0.68
CA ALA A 83 4.36 -10.04 1.12
C ALA A 83 4.44 -10.22 2.64
N HIS A 84 3.61 -9.49 3.41
CA HIS A 84 3.54 -9.58 4.88
C HIS A 84 2.40 -10.46 5.42
N CYS A 85 1.58 -11.04 4.53
CA CYS A 85 0.50 -11.96 4.90
C CYS A 85 0.99 -13.41 5.00
N ASP A 86 0.33 -14.24 5.80
CA ASP A 86 0.53 -15.69 5.79
C ASP A 86 -0.22 -16.32 4.61
N GLY A 87 0.51 -17.03 3.75
CA GLY A 87 -0.04 -17.69 2.57
C GLY A 87 0.27 -16.95 1.26
N THR A 88 -0.48 -17.25 0.21
CA THR A 88 -0.34 -16.63 -1.11
C THR A 88 -1.58 -15.82 -1.44
N SER A 89 -1.39 -14.51 -1.60
CA SER A 89 -2.45 -13.60 -2.05
C SER A 89 -2.56 -13.58 -3.57
N ARG A 90 -3.78 -13.39 -4.08
CA ARG A 90 -4.10 -13.31 -5.50
C ARG A 90 -4.70 -11.94 -5.82
N ILE A 91 -4.13 -11.24 -6.78
CA ILE A 91 -4.55 -9.90 -7.20
C ILE A 91 -4.82 -9.95 -8.70
N ALA A 92 -6.08 -9.89 -9.12
CA ALA A 92 -6.49 -9.88 -10.51
C ALA A 92 -6.51 -8.44 -11.08
N GLY A 93 -6.33 -8.28 -12.40
CA GLY A 93 -6.35 -6.99 -13.10
C GLY A 93 -4.97 -6.48 -13.51
N VAL A 94 -3.98 -7.36 -13.65
CA VAL A 94 -2.59 -7.03 -14.05
C VAL A 94 -2.54 -6.30 -15.39
N GLY A 95 -3.43 -6.64 -16.33
CA GLY A 95 -3.50 -5.98 -17.64
C GLY A 95 -3.76 -4.46 -17.56
N ARG A 96 -4.29 -3.96 -16.45
CA ARG A 96 -4.49 -2.51 -16.21
C ARG A 96 -3.19 -1.77 -15.87
N LEU A 97 -2.10 -2.48 -15.62
CA LEU A 97 -0.84 -1.91 -15.13
C LEU A 97 0.13 -1.48 -16.25
N THR A 98 -0.10 -1.92 -17.48
CA THR A 98 0.83 -1.72 -18.61
C THR A 98 0.87 -0.28 -19.14
N GLN A 99 -0.19 0.49 -18.90
CA GLN A 99 -0.35 1.88 -19.40
C GLN A 99 -0.44 2.87 -18.21
N LYS A 100 0.52 2.81 -17.31
CA LYS A 100 0.67 3.73 -16.18
C LYS A 100 1.95 4.56 -16.35
N GLU A 101 2.40 5.26 -15.31
CA GLU A 101 3.65 6.02 -15.29
C GLU A 101 4.87 5.13 -15.60
N SER A 102 4.78 3.87 -15.24
CA SER A 102 5.67 2.78 -15.62
C SER A 102 4.85 1.57 -16.07
N ASN A 103 5.45 0.54 -16.67
CA ASN A 103 4.81 -0.78 -16.71
C ASN A 103 4.85 -1.37 -15.29
N ARG A 104 3.84 -1.00 -14.49
CA ARG A 104 3.80 -1.36 -13.06
C ARG A 104 3.87 -2.85 -12.80
N ALA A 105 3.35 -3.69 -13.70
CA ALA A 105 3.42 -5.14 -13.54
C ALA A 105 4.87 -5.63 -13.54
N GLU A 106 5.65 -5.22 -14.54
CA GLU A 106 7.07 -5.54 -14.65
C GLU A 106 7.88 -4.91 -13.51
N THR A 107 7.58 -3.66 -13.18
CA THR A 107 8.28 -2.92 -12.13
C THR A 107 8.07 -3.55 -10.76
N ILE A 108 6.81 -3.85 -10.39
CA ILE A 108 6.52 -4.56 -9.13
C ILE A 108 7.25 -5.90 -9.12
N TYR A 109 7.17 -6.67 -10.21
CA TYR A 109 7.82 -7.96 -10.29
C TYR A 109 9.34 -7.86 -10.10
N ALA A 110 10.02 -6.92 -10.76
CA ALA A 110 11.45 -6.77 -10.69
C ALA A 110 11.92 -6.23 -9.33
N GLU A 111 11.36 -5.08 -8.89
CA GLU A 111 11.88 -4.37 -7.73
C GLU A 111 11.56 -5.08 -6.42
N PHE A 112 10.35 -5.63 -6.28
CA PHE A 112 10.00 -6.37 -5.06
C PHE A 112 10.73 -7.71 -4.95
N ARG A 113 11.06 -8.36 -6.07
CA ARG A 113 11.91 -9.55 -6.04
C ARG A 113 13.35 -9.23 -5.63
N THR A 114 13.84 -8.05 -5.97
CA THR A 114 15.13 -7.56 -5.45
C THR A 114 15.12 -7.46 -3.91
N LEU A 115 13.95 -7.21 -3.32
CA LEU A 115 13.77 -7.24 -1.87
C LEU A 115 13.40 -8.63 -1.31
N GLY A 116 13.45 -9.69 -2.12
CA GLY A 116 13.16 -11.06 -1.70
C GLY A 116 11.70 -11.47 -1.76
N ALA A 117 10.79 -10.63 -2.30
CA ALA A 117 9.40 -10.99 -2.45
C ALA A 117 9.21 -12.14 -3.45
N ARG A 118 8.34 -13.08 -3.11
CA ARG A 118 7.99 -14.21 -3.97
C ARG A 118 6.74 -13.85 -4.79
N ILE A 119 6.97 -13.32 -5.99
CA ILE A 119 5.92 -12.88 -6.92
C ILE A 119 5.92 -13.76 -8.16
N ASP A 120 4.73 -14.12 -8.62
CA ASP A 120 4.46 -14.79 -9.89
C ASP A 120 3.32 -14.08 -10.61
N ILE A 121 3.38 -13.98 -11.94
CA ILE A 121 2.35 -13.37 -12.77
C ILE A 121 1.89 -14.42 -13.79
N ARG A 122 0.60 -14.72 -13.79
CA ARG A 122 -0.03 -15.69 -14.69
C ARG A 122 -1.25 -15.05 -15.35
N GLY A 123 -1.12 -14.71 -16.62
CA GLY A 123 -2.18 -14.01 -17.34
C GLY A 123 -2.49 -12.66 -16.71
N ASP A 124 -3.72 -12.45 -16.31
CA ASP A 124 -4.20 -11.22 -15.69
C ASP A 124 -4.09 -11.21 -14.16
N GLU A 125 -3.34 -12.13 -13.57
CA GLU A 125 -3.25 -12.34 -12.12
C GLU A 125 -1.82 -12.27 -11.61
N MET A 126 -1.65 -11.59 -10.48
CA MET A 126 -0.42 -11.54 -9.70
C MET A 126 -0.61 -12.35 -8.42
N PHE A 127 0.33 -13.25 -8.16
CA PHE A 127 0.39 -14.05 -6.94
C PHE A 127 1.59 -13.61 -6.12
N VAL A 128 1.35 -13.25 -4.87
CA VAL A 128 2.41 -12.85 -3.93
C VAL A 128 2.34 -13.74 -2.72
N THR A 129 3.41 -14.51 -2.49
CA THR A 129 3.51 -15.38 -1.33
C THR A 129 4.23 -14.66 -0.20
N GLY A 130 3.63 -14.61 0.95
CA GLY A 130 4.20 -13.98 2.14
C GLY A 130 5.51 -14.59 2.59
N GLY A 131 6.38 -13.76 3.13
CA GLY A 131 7.72 -14.16 3.58
C GLY A 131 8.54 -12.95 4.01
N PRO A 132 9.73 -13.20 4.56
CA PRO A 132 10.63 -12.12 4.95
C PRO A 132 11.11 -11.36 3.71
N LEU A 133 11.10 -10.04 3.80
CA LEU A 133 11.79 -9.15 2.88
C LEU A 133 13.16 -8.80 3.46
N HIS A 134 14.10 -8.41 2.60
CA HIS A 134 15.43 -7.92 2.96
C HIS A 134 15.71 -6.58 2.29
N GLY A 135 16.76 -5.88 2.70
CA GLY A 135 17.21 -4.65 2.07
C GLY A 135 17.79 -4.89 0.67
N GLY A 136 17.97 -3.79 -0.06
CA GLY A 136 18.54 -3.84 -1.40
C GLY A 136 18.48 -2.50 -2.12
N ASP A 137 19.11 -2.44 -3.28
CA ASP A 137 19.08 -1.28 -4.16
C ASP A 137 17.94 -1.45 -5.18
N VAL A 138 16.97 -0.54 -5.15
CA VAL A 138 15.75 -0.59 -5.97
C VAL A 138 15.53 0.72 -6.71
N ARG A 139 14.65 0.69 -7.72
CA ARG A 139 14.38 1.83 -8.59
C ARG A 139 12.92 2.26 -8.54
N SER A 140 12.70 3.55 -8.52
CA SER A 140 11.37 4.17 -8.57
C SER A 140 10.71 4.09 -9.94
N HIS A 141 11.50 3.96 -11.02
CA HIS A 141 11.04 4.05 -12.41
C HIS A 141 10.24 5.33 -12.69
N ASN A 142 10.54 6.41 -11.95
CA ASN A 142 9.83 7.70 -12.00
C ASN A 142 8.30 7.56 -11.72
N ASP A 143 7.90 6.48 -11.04
CA ASP A 143 6.54 6.19 -10.63
C ASP A 143 6.40 6.36 -9.11
N HIS A 144 5.63 7.37 -8.71
CA HIS A 144 5.46 7.73 -7.30
C HIS A 144 4.84 6.61 -6.46
N ARG A 145 3.95 5.79 -7.04
CA ARG A 145 3.32 4.67 -6.31
C ARG A 145 4.28 3.53 -6.08
N ILE A 146 5.17 3.27 -7.05
CA ILE A 146 6.27 2.30 -6.87
C ILE A 146 7.23 2.81 -5.79
N ALA A 147 7.67 4.06 -5.89
CA ALA A 147 8.57 4.67 -4.90
C ALA A 147 8.01 4.59 -3.48
N MET A 148 6.77 5.06 -3.27
CA MET A 148 6.12 5.02 -1.96
C MET A 148 5.96 3.60 -1.43
N SER A 149 5.59 2.63 -2.27
CA SER A 149 5.42 1.24 -1.86
C SER A 149 6.74 0.58 -1.48
N LEU A 150 7.84 0.86 -2.20
CA LEU A 150 9.18 0.38 -1.85
C LEU A 150 9.68 0.98 -0.54
N ILE A 151 9.39 2.25 -0.27
CA ILE A 151 9.70 2.89 1.02
C ILE A 151 8.94 2.20 2.15
N VAL A 152 7.62 1.97 1.97
CA VAL A 152 6.81 1.24 2.97
C VAL A 152 7.35 -0.17 3.18
N ALA A 153 7.73 -0.89 2.12
CA ALA A 153 8.35 -2.22 2.26
C ALA A 153 9.63 -2.14 3.10
N GLY A 154 10.45 -1.11 2.89
CA GLY A 154 11.70 -0.87 3.62
C GLY A 154 11.53 -0.66 5.13
N LEU A 155 10.35 -0.24 5.60
CA LEU A 155 10.07 -0.10 7.04
C LEU A 155 10.04 -1.47 7.77
N PHE A 156 9.92 -2.56 7.04
CA PHE A 156 9.78 -3.91 7.57
C PHE A 156 10.98 -4.82 7.22
N THR A 157 12.03 -4.27 6.62
CA THR A 157 13.26 -5.01 6.32
C THR A 157 14.31 -4.81 7.39
N PRO A 158 15.12 -5.83 7.72
CA PRO A 158 16.20 -5.70 8.70
C PRO A 158 17.38 -4.88 8.15
N GLU A 159 17.59 -4.87 6.83
CA GLU A 159 18.64 -4.11 6.18
C GLU A 159 18.03 -2.91 5.40
N PRO A 160 18.81 -1.85 5.16
CA PRO A 160 18.31 -0.68 4.45
C PRO A 160 17.87 -0.99 3.01
N VAL A 161 16.74 -0.42 2.60
CA VAL A 161 16.33 -0.29 1.20
C VAL A 161 16.84 1.06 0.67
N ARG A 162 17.58 1.03 -0.44
CA ARG A 162 18.08 2.23 -1.11
C ARG A 162 17.32 2.46 -2.41
N LEU A 163 16.61 3.56 -2.47
CA LEU A 163 15.84 3.98 -3.63
C LEU A 163 16.63 5.01 -4.46
N ASP A 164 16.64 4.87 -5.77
CA ASP A 164 17.38 5.72 -6.71
C ASP A 164 16.88 7.18 -6.72
N ASP A 165 15.58 7.38 -6.68
CA ASP A 165 14.96 8.71 -6.71
C ASP A 165 13.63 8.74 -5.95
N VAL A 166 13.44 9.77 -5.14
CA VAL A 166 12.21 10.04 -4.38
C VAL A 166 11.42 11.24 -4.92
N LYS A 167 11.99 12.03 -5.84
CA LYS A 167 11.35 13.25 -6.36
C LYS A 167 10.05 12.98 -7.11
N CYS A 168 9.92 11.78 -7.67
CA CYS A 168 8.67 11.38 -8.33
C CYS A 168 7.47 11.40 -7.39
N ILE A 169 7.69 11.28 -6.05
CA ILE A 169 6.62 11.31 -5.03
C ILE A 169 5.96 12.69 -4.97
N ASP A 170 6.71 13.77 -5.23
CA ASP A 170 6.19 15.14 -5.19
C ASP A 170 5.06 15.38 -6.20
N LYS A 171 4.94 14.54 -7.23
CA LYS A 171 3.86 14.62 -8.21
C LYS A 171 2.47 14.39 -7.63
N SER A 172 2.38 13.64 -6.53
CA SER A 172 1.09 13.24 -5.93
C SER A 172 1.03 13.46 -4.43
N PHE A 173 2.13 13.31 -3.70
CA PHE A 173 2.13 13.38 -2.25
C PHE A 173 3.44 13.99 -1.70
N PRO A 174 3.68 15.32 -1.88
CA PRO A 174 4.92 15.97 -1.49
C PRO A 174 5.31 15.80 -0.01
N SER A 175 4.32 15.67 0.88
CA SER A 175 4.55 15.52 2.32
C SER A 175 4.68 14.08 2.80
N PHE A 176 4.77 13.09 1.90
CA PHE A 176 4.79 11.66 2.25
C PHE A 176 5.94 11.30 3.19
N LEU A 177 7.15 11.73 2.88
CA LEU A 177 8.33 11.44 3.71
C LEU A 177 8.28 12.14 5.07
N ASP A 178 7.78 13.38 5.11
CA ASP A 178 7.60 14.12 6.37
C ASP A 178 6.59 13.44 7.29
N LEU A 179 5.52 12.87 6.72
CA LEU A 179 4.53 12.14 7.50
C LEU A 179 5.08 10.84 8.06
N LEU A 180 5.91 10.12 7.31
CA LEU A 180 6.57 8.91 7.81
C LEU A 180 7.56 9.22 8.94
N ALA A 181 8.35 10.27 8.81
CA ALA A 181 9.32 10.68 9.83
C ALA A 181 8.67 11.12 11.16
N ARG A 182 7.41 11.54 11.15
CA ARG A 182 6.66 11.94 12.36
C ARG A 182 6.05 10.76 13.14
N GLN A 183 6.15 9.54 12.62
CA GLN A 183 5.62 8.33 13.27
C GLN A 183 6.62 7.65 14.21
N GLU A 184 7.83 8.21 14.37
CA GLU A 184 8.86 7.72 15.29
C GLU A 184 8.64 8.13 16.75
#